data_c794bb567623ae3b9e7e188db8c9e941
#
_entry.id   c794bb567623ae3b9e7e188db8c9e941
#
_cell.length_a   1.000
_cell.length_b   1.000
_cell.length_c   1.000
_cell.angle_alpha   90.00
_cell.angle_beta   90.00
_cell.angle_gamma   90.00
#
_symmetry.space_group_name_H-M   'P 1'
#
loop_
_entity.id
_entity.type
_entity.pdbx_description
1 polymer ?
#
loop_
_entity_poly.entity_id
_entity_poly.type
_entity_poly.pdbx_seq_one_letter_code
_entity_poly.pdbx_strand_id
1 'polypeptide(L)'
;SVDKDRSTTLLFTNGWAVEEQAKELRRAGLDSVFVSIDAADPQQHDEFRGTPGLHQRALRGIQRALSLGYSTGFSATMTPEAWQAGELQRIIELAKGVGVHEVFVFDAMPTGRYKARTDLVDNHDWLEEMIQSAAPYNRDDRYPGVTFLAYMSSHRSVGCSCGTSYFYLSPYGDMMSCDFNHAKFGNVLEEPLWQIWDRLSTLPEFCQAKWGGCKIKDAESRKLQTVSDGDRSCHDRDDQPAMTN
;
A
#
# COMPACT_ATOMS: atom_id res chain seq x y z
N SER A 1 11.94 -9.30 17.86
CA SER A 1 12.47 -9.97 16.64
C SER A 1 11.31 -10.60 15.89
N VAL A 2 11.37 -10.60 14.57
CA VAL A 2 10.38 -11.25 13.71
C VAL A 2 10.77 -12.73 13.56
N ASP A 3 9.78 -13.62 13.68
CA ASP A 3 9.96 -15.06 13.39
C ASP A 3 10.11 -15.24 11.89
N LYS A 4 11.35 -15.52 11.45
CA LYS A 4 11.70 -15.60 10.02
C LYS A 4 11.24 -16.91 9.33
N ASP A 5 10.91 -17.93 10.11
CA ASP A 5 10.35 -19.17 9.56
C ASP A 5 8.87 -19.02 9.18
N ARG A 6 8.21 -17.99 9.73
CA ARG A 6 6.78 -17.75 9.56
C ARG A 6 6.46 -16.38 8.94
N SER A 7 7.46 -15.53 8.72
CA SER A 7 7.24 -14.14 8.31
C SER A 7 8.25 -13.67 7.30
N THR A 8 7.79 -12.92 6.32
CA THR A 8 8.60 -12.17 5.38
C THR A 8 8.62 -10.69 5.78
N THR A 9 9.76 -10.06 5.65
CA THR A 9 9.95 -8.64 5.96
C THR A 9 10.18 -7.84 4.69
N LEU A 10 9.43 -6.77 4.52
CA LEU A 10 9.47 -5.87 3.36
C LEU A 10 9.62 -4.43 3.84
N LEU A 11 10.56 -3.69 3.25
CA LEU A 11 10.76 -2.27 3.49
C LEU A 11 10.27 -1.46 2.29
N PHE A 12 9.27 -0.60 2.51
CA PHE A 12 8.96 0.52 1.62
C PHE A 12 9.70 1.76 2.11
N THR A 13 10.44 2.43 1.24
CA THR A 13 11.28 3.58 1.59
C THR A 13 11.39 4.57 0.45
N ASN A 14 11.68 5.84 0.77
CA ASN A 14 12.08 6.82 -0.25
C ASN A 14 13.45 6.54 -0.89
N GLY A 15 14.19 5.56 -0.36
CA GLY A 15 15.49 5.16 -0.90
C GLY A 15 16.69 5.97 -0.40
N TRP A 16 16.47 7.06 0.36
CA TRP A 16 17.53 7.99 0.75
C TRP A 16 18.73 7.33 1.44
N ALA A 17 18.49 6.37 2.34
CA ALA A 17 19.53 5.73 3.16
C ALA A 17 19.84 4.28 2.73
N VAL A 18 19.19 3.77 1.68
CA VAL A 18 19.31 2.35 1.31
C VAL A 18 20.74 2.00 0.87
N GLU A 19 21.40 2.89 0.11
CA GLU A 19 22.76 2.62 -0.39
C GLU A 19 23.73 2.31 0.75
N GLU A 20 23.69 3.09 1.83
CA GLU A 20 24.55 2.94 3.01
C GLU A 20 24.11 1.79 3.92
N GLN A 21 22.79 1.61 4.12
CA GLN A 21 22.25 0.72 5.14
C GLN A 21 21.91 -0.70 4.64
N ALA A 22 21.87 -0.92 3.33
CA ALA A 22 21.41 -2.19 2.75
C ALA A 22 22.14 -3.42 3.33
N LYS A 23 23.44 -3.32 3.58
CA LYS A 23 24.23 -4.44 4.13
C LYS A 23 23.83 -4.79 5.57
N GLU A 24 23.56 -3.79 6.40
CA GLU A 24 23.14 -3.98 7.80
C GLU A 24 21.72 -4.49 7.88
N LEU A 25 20.83 -3.95 7.08
CA LEU A 25 19.44 -4.42 6.96
C LEU A 25 19.40 -5.89 6.51
N ARG A 26 20.26 -6.31 5.58
CA ARG A 26 20.37 -7.71 5.16
C ARG A 26 20.82 -8.61 6.32
N ARG A 27 21.79 -8.18 7.11
CA ARG A 27 22.24 -8.90 8.30
C ARG A 27 21.17 -8.99 9.38
N ALA A 28 20.31 -7.98 9.48
CA ALA A 28 19.17 -7.97 10.38
C ALA A 28 18.01 -8.87 9.89
N GLY A 29 18.10 -9.46 8.69
CA GLY A 29 17.13 -10.39 8.16
C GLY A 29 16.04 -9.75 7.30
N LEU A 30 16.23 -8.54 6.78
CA LEU A 30 15.30 -7.94 5.82
C LEU A 30 15.32 -8.73 4.51
N ASP A 31 14.14 -9.07 3.96
CA ASP A 31 14.01 -9.91 2.77
C ASP A 31 13.86 -9.08 1.49
N SER A 32 13.08 -8.01 1.55
CA SER A 32 12.70 -7.24 0.37
C SER A 32 12.83 -5.73 0.59
N VAL A 33 13.22 -5.02 -0.46
CA VAL A 33 13.33 -3.55 -0.45
C VAL A 33 12.60 -2.99 -1.66
N PHE A 34 11.64 -2.11 -1.41
CA PHE A 34 10.94 -1.32 -2.43
C PHE A 34 11.26 0.15 -2.25
N VAL A 35 11.81 0.78 -3.27
CA VAL A 35 12.05 2.23 -3.27
C VAL A 35 10.94 2.96 -3.99
N SER A 36 10.55 4.11 -3.45
CA SER A 36 9.50 4.92 -4.06
C SER A 36 10.04 5.66 -5.27
N ILE A 37 9.45 5.39 -6.44
CA ILE A 37 9.71 6.08 -7.72
C ILE A 37 8.35 6.48 -8.30
N ASP A 38 7.96 7.76 -8.17
CA ASP A 38 6.65 8.25 -8.62
C ASP A 38 6.70 8.87 -10.03
N ALA A 39 7.90 9.12 -10.56
CA ALA A 39 8.12 9.50 -11.93
C ALA A 39 9.44 8.89 -12.43
N ALA A 40 9.48 8.51 -13.72
CA ALA A 40 10.70 8.02 -14.35
C ALA A 40 11.70 9.15 -14.61
N ASP A 41 11.19 10.38 -14.87
CA ASP A 41 12.02 11.58 -14.99
C ASP A 41 12.53 12.02 -13.62
N PRO A 42 13.86 12.20 -13.44
CA PRO A 42 14.45 12.56 -12.17
C PRO A 42 13.97 13.90 -11.61
N GLN A 43 13.79 14.90 -12.48
CA GLN A 43 13.36 16.23 -12.03
C GLN A 43 11.91 16.18 -11.54
N GLN A 44 11.02 15.53 -12.29
CA GLN A 44 9.61 15.38 -11.90
C GLN A 44 9.47 14.61 -10.58
N HIS A 45 10.25 13.54 -10.40
CA HIS A 45 10.26 12.78 -9.16
C HIS A 45 10.72 13.63 -7.96
N ASP A 46 11.84 14.32 -8.13
CA ASP A 46 12.43 15.15 -7.08
C ASP A 46 11.51 16.31 -6.68
N GLU A 47 10.87 16.95 -7.65
CA GLU A 47 9.85 18.00 -7.42
C GLU A 47 8.64 17.44 -6.68
N PHE A 48 8.11 16.29 -7.10
CA PHE A 48 6.99 15.62 -6.43
C PHE A 48 7.30 15.28 -4.98
N ARG A 49 8.52 14.81 -4.70
CA ARG A 49 9.00 14.44 -3.36
C ARG A 49 9.53 15.62 -2.55
N GLY A 50 9.78 16.76 -3.19
CA GLY A 50 10.36 17.94 -2.55
C GLY A 50 11.82 17.75 -2.10
N THR A 51 12.58 16.88 -2.76
CA THR A 51 13.95 16.53 -2.35
C THR A 51 14.84 16.38 -3.58
N PRO A 52 15.64 17.38 -3.92
CA PRO A 52 16.57 17.30 -5.05
C PRO A 52 17.56 16.14 -4.94
N GLY A 53 17.79 15.42 -6.04
CA GLY A 53 18.74 14.30 -6.11
C GLY A 53 18.21 12.98 -5.51
N LEU A 54 16.96 12.95 -5.00
CA LEU A 54 16.38 11.75 -4.40
C LEU A 54 16.23 10.61 -5.40
N HIS A 55 15.78 10.89 -6.63
CA HIS A 55 15.62 9.88 -7.66
C HIS A 55 16.92 9.09 -7.91
N GLN A 56 18.01 9.79 -8.16
CA GLN A 56 19.29 9.14 -8.41
C GLN A 56 19.78 8.37 -7.18
N ARG A 57 19.58 8.91 -5.99
CA ARG A 57 19.97 8.26 -4.73
C ARG A 57 19.16 6.98 -4.50
N ALA A 58 17.85 7.01 -4.77
CA ALA A 58 16.98 5.84 -4.70
C ALA A 58 17.42 4.74 -5.68
N LEU A 59 17.79 5.12 -6.92
CA LEU A 59 18.31 4.15 -7.90
C LEU A 59 19.63 3.52 -7.46
N ARG A 60 20.57 4.27 -6.91
CA ARG A 60 21.80 3.67 -6.35
C ARG A 60 21.49 2.75 -5.18
N GLY A 61 20.58 3.14 -4.31
CA GLY A 61 20.13 2.32 -3.19
C GLY A 61 19.55 0.99 -3.64
N ILE A 62 18.64 0.99 -4.63
CA ILE A 62 18.05 -0.25 -5.13
C ILE A 62 19.05 -1.13 -5.88
N GLN A 63 19.98 -0.55 -6.63
CA GLN A 63 21.08 -1.30 -7.27
C GLN A 63 21.97 -1.96 -6.21
N ARG A 64 22.22 -1.26 -5.12
CA ARG A 64 22.94 -1.84 -3.98
C ARG A 64 22.18 -3.00 -3.36
N ALA A 65 20.86 -2.87 -3.16
CA ALA A 65 20.02 -3.94 -2.66
C ALA A 65 20.02 -5.16 -3.59
N LEU A 66 19.88 -4.96 -4.90
CA LEU A 66 20.00 -6.01 -5.92
C LEU A 66 21.34 -6.77 -5.80
N SER A 67 22.46 -6.05 -5.66
CA SER A 67 23.79 -6.65 -5.53
C SER A 67 23.98 -7.50 -4.26
N LEU A 68 23.10 -7.29 -3.26
CA LEU A 68 23.10 -8.04 -2.00
C LEU A 68 22.04 -9.18 -1.99
N GLY A 69 21.36 -9.42 -3.11
CA GLY A 69 20.40 -10.53 -3.27
C GLY A 69 19.06 -10.27 -2.56
N TYR A 70 18.63 -9.02 -2.44
CA TYR A 70 17.27 -8.71 -2.00
C TYR A 70 16.24 -9.01 -3.10
N SER A 71 15.03 -9.39 -2.72
CA SER A 71 13.87 -9.13 -3.57
C SER A 71 13.64 -7.61 -3.61
N THR A 72 13.55 -7.04 -4.80
CA THR A 72 13.54 -5.58 -4.98
C THR A 72 12.38 -5.13 -5.84
N GLY A 73 11.89 -3.92 -5.58
CA GLY A 73 10.85 -3.32 -6.40
C GLY A 73 10.86 -1.80 -6.36
N PHE A 74 10.11 -1.23 -7.28
CA PHE A 74 9.65 0.15 -7.18
C PHE A 74 8.27 0.19 -6.56
N SER A 75 8.00 1.19 -5.75
CA SER A 75 6.64 1.57 -5.35
C SER A 75 6.31 2.93 -5.97
N ALA A 76 5.18 3.04 -6.65
CA ALA A 76 4.76 4.26 -7.33
C ALA A 76 3.37 4.69 -6.88
N THR A 77 3.19 5.98 -6.57
CA THR A 77 1.88 6.56 -6.33
C THR A 77 1.33 7.09 -7.65
N MET A 78 0.25 6.51 -8.14
CA MET A 78 -0.36 6.87 -9.41
C MET A 78 -1.60 7.71 -9.19
N THR A 79 -1.61 8.94 -9.74
CA THR A 79 -2.80 9.79 -9.84
C THR A 79 -3.46 9.60 -11.20
N PRO A 80 -4.75 10.00 -11.38
CA PRO A 80 -5.37 9.99 -12.70
C PRO A 80 -4.58 10.76 -13.76
N GLU A 81 -3.99 11.90 -13.38
CA GLU A 81 -3.21 12.75 -14.28
C GLU A 81 -1.91 12.06 -14.70
N ALA A 82 -1.19 11.45 -13.75
CA ALA A 82 0.05 10.72 -14.03
C ALA A 82 -0.22 9.50 -14.93
N TRP A 83 -1.33 8.79 -14.67
CA TRP A 83 -1.78 7.68 -15.52
C TRP A 83 -2.05 8.15 -16.94
N GLN A 84 -2.85 9.20 -17.12
CA GLN A 84 -3.17 9.77 -18.44
C GLN A 84 -1.94 10.28 -19.19
N ALA A 85 -0.95 10.78 -18.45
CA ALA A 85 0.34 11.19 -19.02
C ALA A 85 1.25 10.01 -19.40
N GLY A 86 0.85 8.75 -19.15
CA GLY A 86 1.63 7.55 -19.49
C GLY A 86 2.80 7.30 -18.54
N GLU A 87 2.74 7.81 -17.31
CA GLU A 87 3.84 7.67 -16.34
C GLU A 87 4.08 6.23 -15.91
N LEU A 88 3.01 5.44 -15.79
CA LEU A 88 3.15 4.03 -15.41
C LEU A 88 4.07 3.26 -16.37
N GLN A 89 3.88 3.45 -17.69
CA GLN A 89 4.69 2.78 -18.70
C GLN A 89 6.16 3.21 -18.59
N ARG A 90 6.42 4.50 -18.37
CA ARG A 90 7.79 4.99 -18.19
C ARG A 90 8.46 4.42 -16.95
N ILE A 91 7.73 4.28 -15.86
CA ILE A 91 8.23 3.65 -14.61
C ILE A 91 8.51 2.17 -14.84
N ILE A 92 7.66 1.44 -15.55
CA ILE A 92 7.88 0.02 -15.87
C ILE A 92 9.13 -0.16 -16.73
N GLU A 93 9.35 0.67 -17.75
CA GLU A 93 10.55 0.62 -18.58
C GLU A 93 11.82 0.98 -17.78
N LEU A 94 11.75 1.96 -16.89
CA LEU A 94 12.83 2.27 -15.96
C LEU A 94 13.13 1.07 -15.04
N ALA A 95 12.10 0.46 -14.47
CA ALA A 95 12.20 -0.70 -13.59
C ALA A 95 12.86 -1.90 -14.30
N LYS A 96 12.47 -2.16 -15.55
CA LYS A 96 13.11 -3.15 -16.43
C LYS A 96 14.60 -2.82 -16.66
N GLY A 97 14.91 -1.56 -16.95
CA GLY A 97 16.30 -1.12 -17.19
C GLY A 97 17.19 -1.26 -15.96
N VAL A 98 16.63 -1.07 -14.76
CA VAL A 98 17.33 -1.26 -13.48
C VAL A 98 17.43 -2.75 -13.09
N GLY A 99 16.47 -3.57 -13.53
CA GLY A 99 16.42 -5.00 -13.24
C GLY A 99 15.75 -5.34 -11.91
N VAL A 100 14.82 -4.49 -11.43
CA VAL A 100 14.02 -4.82 -10.24
C VAL A 100 12.98 -5.91 -10.57
N HIS A 101 12.54 -6.63 -9.55
CA HIS A 101 11.64 -7.77 -9.72
C HIS A 101 10.17 -7.35 -9.84
N GLU A 102 9.79 -6.21 -9.24
CA GLU A 102 8.39 -5.79 -9.17
C GLU A 102 8.22 -4.27 -9.23
N VAL A 103 7.09 -3.83 -9.79
CA VAL A 103 6.55 -2.48 -9.64
C VAL A 103 5.22 -2.58 -8.88
N PHE A 104 5.19 -2.07 -7.66
CA PHE A 104 3.99 -2.01 -6.84
C PHE A 104 3.33 -0.63 -6.97
N VAL A 105 2.13 -0.60 -7.52
CA VAL A 105 1.41 0.65 -7.81
C VAL A 105 0.36 0.89 -6.73
N PHE A 106 0.54 2.00 -6.01
CA PHE A 106 -0.47 2.57 -5.14
C PHE A 106 -1.29 3.58 -5.94
N ASP A 107 -2.56 3.33 -6.10
CA ASP A 107 -3.48 4.35 -6.59
C ASP A 107 -3.63 5.45 -5.55
N ALA A 108 -3.63 6.72 -5.99
CA ALA A 108 -3.69 7.86 -5.08
C ALA A 108 -4.92 7.77 -4.16
N MET A 109 -4.67 7.90 -2.85
CA MET A 109 -5.69 7.83 -1.81
C MET A 109 -6.07 9.23 -1.33
N PRO A 110 -7.37 9.50 -1.07
CA PRO A 110 -7.84 10.80 -0.57
C PRO A 110 -7.48 10.99 0.91
N THR A 111 -6.20 10.94 1.22
CA THR A 111 -5.61 11.10 2.56
C THR A 111 -4.33 11.92 2.51
N GLY A 112 -3.81 12.35 3.63
CA GLY A 112 -2.59 13.16 3.70
C GLY A 112 -2.69 14.40 2.82
N ARG A 113 -1.75 14.62 1.90
CA ARG A 113 -1.75 15.75 0.95
C ARG A 113 -2.93 15.72 -0.01
N TYR A 114 -3.52 14.55 -0.28
CA TYR A 114 -4.67 14.38 -1.16
C TYR A 114 -6.02 14.37 -0.43
N LYS A 115 -6.07 14.74 0.87
CA LYS A 115 -7.31 14.71 1.67
C LYS A 115 -8.46 15.50 1.03
N ALA A 116 -8.15 16.60 0.33
CA ALA A 116 -9.13 17.45 -0.35
C ALA A 116 -9.52 16.96 -1.76
N ARG A 117 -8.86 15.91 -2.30
CA ARG A 117 -9.12 15.35 -3.63
C ARG A 117 -10.35 14.44 -3.58
N THR A 118 -11.54 15.03 -3.69
CA THR A 118 -12.82 14.29 -3.72
C THR A 118 -13.02 13.50 -4.99
N ASP A 119 -12.35 13.87 -6.06
CA ASP A 119 -12.32 13.17 -7.34
C ASP A 119 -11.66 11.77 -7.27
N LEU A 120 -10.92 11.48 -6.19
CA LEU A 120 -10.37 10.16 -5.92
C LEU A 120 -11.34 9.22 -5.18
N VAL A 121 -12.51 9.73 -4.77
CA VAL A 121 -13.57 8.98 -4.09
C VAL A 121 -14.58 8.49 -5.13
N ASP A 122 -14.98 7.22 -5.05
CA ASP A 122 -15.96 6.57 -5.94
C ASP A 122 -15.63 6.66 -7.46
N ASN A 123 -14.42 7.04 -7.82
CA ASN A 123 -13.95 7.09 -9.20
C ASN A 123 -13.03 5.90 -9.48
N HIS A 124 -13.56 4.87 -10.14
CA HIS A 124 -12.87 3.59 -10.35
C HIS A 124 -12.56 3.28 -11.82
N ASP A 125 -13.12 4.00 -12.78
CA ASP A 125 -13.00 3.65 -14.21
C ASP A 125 -11.54 3.65 -14.67
N TRP A 126 -10.78 4.69 -14.36
CA TRP A 126 -9.36 4.77 -14.71
C TRP A 126 -8.49 3.70 -14.04
N LEU A 127 -8.91 3.20 -12.85
CA LEU A 127 -8.21 2.13 -12.14
C LEU A 127 -8.30 0.82 -12.91
N GLU A 128 -9.47 0.51 -13.44
CA GLU A 128 -9.69 -0.70 -14.24
C GLU A 128 -8.82 -0.68 -15.50
N GLU A 129 -8.82 0.43 -16.23
CA GLU A 129 -7.98 0.60 -17.43
C GLU A 129 -6.50 0.48 -17.09
N MET A 130 -6.06 1.11 -15.99
CA MET A 130 -4.68 1.04 -15.52
C MET A 130 -4.27 -0.40 -15.18
N ILE A 131 -5.10 -1.14 -14.46
CA ILE A 131 -4.85 -2.54 -14.08
C ILE A 131 -4.75 -3.41 -15.35
N GLN A 132 -5.65 -3.24 -16.30
CA GLN A 132 -5.65 -4.01 -17.54
C GLN A 132 -4.42 -3.72 -18.41
N SER A 133 -3.92 -2.48 -18.40
CA SER A 133 -2.74 -2.09 -19.17
C SER A 133 -1.46 -2.83 -18.77
N ALA A 134 -1.40 -3.36 -17.55
CA ALA A 134 -0.24 -4.11 -17.08
C ALA A 134 -0.24 -5.58 -17.51
N ALA A 135 -1.34 -6.11 -18.02
CA ALA A 135 -1.43 -7.53 -18.41
C ALA A 135 -0.38 -7.97 -19.44
N PRO A 136 0.01 -7.18 -20.46
CA PRO A 136 1.10 -7.55 -21.36
C PRO A 136 2.45 -7.70 -20.64
N TYR A 137 2.77 -6.80 -19.70
CA TYR A 137 4.02 -6.84 -18.93
C TYR A 137 4.08 -8.08 -18.02
N ASN A 138 2.99 -8.39 -17.35
CA ASN A 138 2.91 -9.57 -16.45
C ASN A 138 2.94 -10.92 -17.19
N ARG A 139 2.87 -10.93 -18.52
CA ARG A 139 3.00 -12.15 -19.37
C ARG A 139 4.37 -12.28 -20.02
N ASP A 140 5.22 -11.30 -19.88
CA ASP A 140 6.53 -11.24 -20.52
C ASP A 140 7.61 -11.19 -19.42
N ASP A 141 8.37 -12.28 -19.30
CA ASP A 141 9.42 -12.47 -18.29
C ASP A 141 10.59 -11.49 -18.39
N ARG A 142 10.65 -10.71 -19.45
CA ARG A 142 11.62 -9.61 -19.62
C ARG A 142 11.26 -8.37 -18.81
N TYR A 143 10.03 -8.31 -18.26
CA TYR A 143 9.54 -7.19 -17.47
C TYR A 143 9.40 -7.56 -15.98
N PRO A 144 9.51 -6.58 -15.07
CA PRO A 144 9.13 -6.81 -13.68
C PRO A 144 7.63 -7.15 -13.57
N GLY A 145 7.25 -7.91 -12.54
CA GLY A 145 5.85 -8.06 -12.19
C GLY A 145 5.23 -6.70 -11.85
N VAL A 146 3.99 -6.45 -12.27
CA VAL A 146 3.27 -5.21 -11.95
C VAL A 146 2.05 -5.53 -11.12
N THR A 147 2.04 -5.04 -9.88
CA THR A 147 0.99 -5.28 -8.88
C THR A 147 0.31 -3.96 -8.50
N PHE A 148 -1.00 -3.98 -8.34
CA PHE A 148 -1.79 -2.79 -8.00
C PHE A 148 -2.52 -2.99 -6.67
N LEU A 149 -2.44 -1.99 -5.78
CA LEU A 149 -3.23 -1.97 -4.55
C LEU A 149 -4.74 -1.99 -4.87
N ALA A 150 -5.17 -1.25 -5.90
CA ALA A 150 -6.55 -1.26 -6.38
C ALA A 150 -7.03 -2.66 -6.77
N TYR A 151 -6.20 -3.47 -7.43
CA TYR A 151 -6.54 -4.87 -7.75
C TYR A 151 -6.63 -5.72 -6.49
N MET A 152 -5.65 -5.62 -5.59
CA MET A 152 -5.62 -6.40 -4.35
C MET A 152 -6.83 -6.12 -3.46
N SER A 153 -7.29 -4.87 -3.40
CA SER A 153 -8.46 -4.47 -2.61
C SER A 153 -9.81 -4.72 -3.31
N SER A 154 -9.80 -5.20 -4.56
CA SER A 154 -11.01 -5.46 -5.35
C SER A 154 -11.63 -6.84 -5.09
N HIS A 155 -12.84 -7.05 -5.61
CA HIS A 155 -13.53 -8.35 -5.61
C HIS A 155 -12.82 -9.42 -6.46
N ARG A 156 -11.84 -9.04 -7.28
CA ARG A 156 -11.02 -9.97 -8.09
C ARG A 156 -9.85 -10.56 -7.31
N SER A 157 -9.61 -10.07 -6.10
CA SER A 157 -8.55 -10.53 -5.21
C SER A 157 -9.10 -10.72 -3.80
N VAL A 158 -8.37 -10.28 -2.78
CA VAL A 158 -8.74 -10.50 -1.36
C VAL A 158 -9.74 -9.47 -0.81
N GLY A 159 -10.03 -8.41 -1.55
CA GLY A 159 -10.82 -7.28 -1.05
C GLY A 159 -10.04 -6.40 -0.09
N CYS A 160 -10.72 -5.41 0.50
CA CYS A 160 -10.09 -4.57 1.53
C CYS A 160 -9.89 -5.36 2.82
N SER A 161 -8.64 -5.65 3.16
CA SER A 161 -8.25 -6.45 4.32
C SER A 161 -8.06 -5.64 5.61
N CYS A 162 -8.21 -4.31 5.55
CA CYS A 162 -8.01 -3.41 6.69
C CYS A 162 -8.95 -3.75 7.85
N GLY A 163 -8.37 -3.94 9.05
CA GLY A 163 -9.10 -4.34 10.26
C GLY A 163 -9.63 -5.77 10.25
N THR A 164 -9.46 -6.54 9.16
CA THR A 164 -9.88 -7.95 9.03
C THR A 164 -8.69 -8.92 9.11
N SER A 165 -7.64 -8.65 8.33
CA SER A 165 -6.40 -9.45 8.30
C SER A 165 -5.15 -8.57 8.18
N TYR A 166 -5.32 -7.27 8.25
CA TYR A 166 -4.28 -6.25 8.18
C TYR A 166 -4.54 -5.15 9.20
N PHE A 167 -3.47 -4.67 9.84
CA PHE A 167 -3.47 -3.48 10.67
C PHE A 167 -2.17 -2.70 10.45
N TYR A 168 -2.17 -1.44 10.83
CA TYR A 168 -1.00 -0.57 10.84
C TYR A 168 -0.63 -0.17 12.25
N LEU A 169 0.67 -0.20 12.57
CA LEU A 169 1.22 0.37 13.79
C LEU A 169 2.01 1.62 13.46
N SER A 170 1.61 2.74 14.04
CA SER A 170 2.36 3.98 13.91
C SER A 170 3.72 3.91 14.62
N PRO A 171 4.69 4.78 14.29
CA PRO A 171 5.95 4.88 15.03
C PRO A 171 5.78 5.21 16.53
N TYR A 172 4.60 5.66 16.94
CA TYR A 172 4.24 6.00 18.32
C TYR A 172 3.50 4.89 19.05
N GLY A 173 3.31 3.72 18.40
CA GLY A 173 2.63 2.57 18.98
C GLY A 173 1.11 2.56 18.77
N ASP A 174 0.52 3.53 18.09
CA ASP A 174 -0.93 3.54 17.83
C ASP A 174 -1.29 2.47 16.80
N MET A 175 -2.28 1.62 17.11
CA MET A 175 -2.86 0.69 16.15
C MET A 175 -4.00 1.37 15.39
N MET A 176 -3.95 1.25 14.07
CA MET A 176 -4.94 1.75 13.10
C MET A 176 -5.37 0.60 12.20
N SER A 177 -6.53 0.71 11.56
CA SER A 177 -7.03 -0.32 10.63
C SER A 177 -6.17 -0.43 9.36
N CYS A 178 -5.58 0.68 8.89
CA CYS A 178 -4.59 0.72 7.82
C CYS A 178 -3.82 2.05 7.87
N ASP A 179 -2.76 2.14 7.09
CA ASP A 179 -1.91 3.33 6.93
C ASP A 179 -2.63 4.54 6.29
N PHE A 180 -3.77 4.34 5.63
CA PHE A 180 -4.61 5.40 5.06
C PHE A 180 -5.74 5.85 5.98
N ASN A 181 -6.07 5.09 7.03
CA ASN A 181 -7.08 5.45 8.03
C ASN A 181 -6.41 5.80 9.36
N HIS A 182 -6.50 7.07 9.73
CA HIS A 182 -5.82 7.60 10.93
C HIS A 182 -6.64 7.47 12.22
N ALA A 183 -7.77 6.74 12.21
CA ALA A 183 -8.50 6.42 13.44
C ALA A 183 -7.67 5.46 14.30
N LYS A 184 -7.49 5.83 15.57
CA LYS A 184 -6.71 5.05 16.54
C LYS A 184 -7.64 4.13 17.32
N PHE A 185 -7.24 2.86 17.46
CA PHE A 185 -8.00 1.84 18.17
C PHE A 185 -7.38 1.44 19.52
N GLY A 186 -6.17 1.88 19.77
CA GLY A 186 -5.40 1.68 21.01
C GLY A 186 -3.91 1.87 20.76
N ASN A 187 -3.11 1.73 21.82
CA ASN A 187 -1.66 1.90 21.76
C ASN A 187 -0.95 0.69 22.37
N VAL A 188 -0.05 0.05 21.61
CA VAL A 188 0.68 -1.17 22.04
C VAL A 188 1.69 -0.93 23.16
N LEU A 189 1.98 0.32 23.52
CA LEU A 189 2.78 0.68 24.68
C LEU A 189 1.94 0.75 25.96
N GLU A 190 0.61 0.81 25.85
CA GLU A 190 -0.33 0.96 26.96
C GLU A 190 -1.11 -0.33 27.24
N GLU A 191 -1.40 -1.12 26.18
CA GLU A 191 -2.19 -2.35 26.29
C GLU A 191 -1.69 -3.43 25.32
N PRO A 192 -1.98 -4.74 25.59
CA PRO A 192 -1.55 -5.83 24.70
C PRO A 192 -2.15 -5.72 23.30
N LEU A 193 -1.32 -5.95 22.27
CA LEU A 193 -1.71 -5.89 20.86
C LEU A 193 -2.97 -6.70 20.55
N TRP A 194 -3.13 -7.90 21.12
CA TRP A 194 -4.27 -8.76 20.84
C TRP A 194 -5.60 -8.17 21.36
N GLN A 195 -5.60 -7.39 22.47
CA GLN A 195 -6.80 -6.72 22.96
C GLN A 195 -7.25 -5.59 22.01
N ILE A 196 -6.28 -4.85 21.47
CA ILE A 196 -6.57 -3.80 20.49
C ILE A 196 -7.09 -4.45 19.21
N TRP A 197 -6.48 -5.56 18.77
CA TRP A 197 -6.90 -6.30 17.59
C TRP A 197 -8.32 -6.86 17.73
N ASP A 198 -8.66 -7.49 18.85
CA ASP A 198 -10.00 -8.01 19.10
C ASP A 198 -11.04 -6.89 19.04
N ARG A 199 -10.75 -5.76 19.67
CA ARG A 199 -11.63 -4.57 19.61
C ARG A 199 -11.79 -4.04 18.18
N LEU A 200 -10.71 -3.93 17.42
CA LEU A 200 -10.73 -3.46 16.03
C LEU A 200 -11.50 -4.42 15.12
N SER A 201 -11.16 -5.70 15.15
CA SER A 201 -11.65 -6.70 14.20
C SER A 201 -13.12 -7.09 14.42
N THR A 202 -13.68 -6.80 15.60
CA THR A 202 -15.10 -7.05 15.92
C THR A 202 -16.02 -5.88 15.56
N LEU A 203 -15.48 -4.74 15.12
CA LEU A 203 -16.32 -3.64 14.67
C LEU A 203 -17.04 -4.00 13.36
N PRO A 204 -18.31 -3.58 13.19
CA PRO A 204 -19.10 -3.88 11.99
C PRO A 204 -18.42 -3.54 10.67
N GLU A 205 -17.62 -2.48 10.66
CA GLU A 205 -16.87 -2.00 9.49
C GLU A 205 -15.74 -2.93 9.07
N PHE A 206 -15.25 -3.78 9.98
CA PHE A 206 -14.08 -4.62 9.78
C PHE A 206 -14.34 -6.11 9.91
N CYS A 207 -15.53 -6.54 10.34
CA CYS A 207 -15.87 -7.97 10.48
C CYS A 207 -15.74 -8.75 9.18
N GLN A 208 -15.94 -8.10 8.05
CA GLN A 208 -15.88 -8.70 6.74
C GLN A 208 -15.09 -7.81 5.78
N ALA A 209 -14.31 -8.43 4.90
CA ALA A 209 -13.64 -7.72 3.84
C ALA A 209 -14.66 -7.02 2.92
N LYS A 210 -14.35 -5.79 2.52
CA LYS A 210 -15.17 -5.09 1.53
C LYS A 210 -14.73 -5.50 0.14
N TRP A 211 -15.62 -6.20 -0.57
CA TRP A 211 -15.33 -6.69 -1.92
C TRP A 211 -15.41 -5.64 -3.02
N GLY A 212 -16.01 -4.49 -2.77
CA GLY A 212 -16.19 -3.40 -3.74
C GLY A 212 -15.00 -2.48 -3.93
N GLY A 213 -13.85 -2.73 -3.27
CA GLY A 213 -12.67 -1.89 -3.33
C GLY A 213 -12.21 -1.35 -1.98
N CYS A 214 -11.28 -0.40 -2.01
CA CYS A 214 -10.72 0.21 -0.81
C CYS A 214 -11.78 1.02 -0.03
N LYS A 215 -11.93 0.74 1.26
CA LYS A 215 -12.90 1.43 2.15
C LYS A 215 -12.65 2.95 2.23
N ILE A 216 -11.40 3.40 2.08
CA ILE A 216 -11.07 4.83 2.11
C ILE A 216 -11.57 5.56 0.85
N LYS A 217 -11.73 4.86 -0.27
CA LYS A 217 -12.28 5.43 -1.51
C LYS A 217 -13.80 5.37 -1.61
N ASP A 218 -14.45 4.71 -0.69
CA ASP A 218 -15.90 4.61 -0.62
C ASP A 218 -16.46 5.68 0.32
N ALA A 219 -17.35 6.53 -0.18
CA ALA A 219 -17.87 7.67 0.57
C ALA A 219 -18.63 7.28 1.85
N GLU A 220 -19.37 6.16 1.83
CA GLU A 220 -20.09 5.67 3.02
C GLU A 220 -19.14 5.06 4.04
N SER A 221 -18.22 4.20 3.60
CA SER A 221 -17.23 3.59 4.47
C SER A 221 -16.34 4.63 5.15
N ARG A 222 -16.00 5.74 4.47
CA ARG A 222 -15.23 6.84 5.07
C ARG A 222 -15.94 7.48 6.25
N LYS A 223 -17.26 7.65 6.19
CA LYS A 223 -18.05 8.21 7.30
C LYS A 223 -17.98 7.32 8.53
N LEU A 224 -18.03 6.00 8.33
CA LEU A 224 -17.97 5.02 9.42
C LEU A 224 -16.58 4.94 10.07
N GLN A 225 -15.52 5.11 9.30
CA GLN A 225 -14.14 5.01 9.78
C GLN A 225 -13.66 6.23 10.60
N THR A 226 -14.40 7.33 10.57
CA THR A 226 -14.11 8.54 11.37
C THR A 226 -14.77 8.52 12.74
N VAL A 227 -15.64 7.56 13.03
CA VAL A 227 -16.38 7.45 14.28
C VAL A 227 -15.79 6.31 15.11
N SER A 228 -14.85 6.62 15.98
CA SER A 228 -14.33 5.72 17.01
C SER A 228 -15.22 5.74 18.26
N ASP A 229 -16.48 5.35 18.13
CA ASP A 229 -17.32 5.15 19.32
C ASP A 229 -17.61 3.67 19.51
N GLY A 230 -17.03 3.13 20.59
CA GLY A 230 -16.84 1.74 20.94
C GLY A 230 -18.08 0.96 21.39
N ASP A 231 -19.20 1.04 20.68
CA ASP A 231 -20.43 0.35 21.12
C ASP A 231 -21.13 -0.46 20.02
N ARG A 232 -20.42 -0.94 19.00
CA ARG A 232 -20.99 -1.77 17.95
C ARG A 232 -20.18 -3.03 17.71
N SER A 233 -20.78 -4.20 17.91
CA SER A 233 -20.21 -5.53 17.66
C SER A 233 -20.78 -6.17 16.40
N CYS A 234 -19.99 -7.01 15.70
CA CYS A 234 -20.48 -7.84 14.60
C CYS A 234 -21.60 -8.80 14.98
N HIS A 235 -21.66 -9.18 16.26
CA HIS A 235 -22.63 -10.15 16.75
C HIS A 235 -24.05 -9.62 16.86
N ASP A 236 -24.25 -8.30 16.72
CA ASP A 236 -25.58 -7.68 16.80
C ASP A 236 -26.37 -7.74 15.48
N ARG A 237 -25.86 -8.46 14.44
CA ARG A 237 -26.46 -8.52 13.09
C ARG A 237 -27.19 -9.81 12.73
N ASP A 238 -27.32 -10.77 13.66
CA ASP A 238 -27.98 -12.05 13.38
C ASP A 238 -29.51 -11.94 13.10
N ASP A 239 -30.08 -10.71 13.14
CA ASP A 239 -31.50 -10.44 12.89
C ASP A 239 -31.84 -9.81 11.53
N GLN A 240 -30.94 -9.82 10.55
CA GLN A 240 -31.34 -9.39 9.20
C GLN A 240 -31.72 -10.63 8.33
N PRO A 241 -32.92 -10.66 7.74
CA PRO A 241 -33.30 -11.77 6.90
C PRO A 241 -32.42 -11.87 5.66
N ALA A 242 -32.00 -13.10 5.35
CA ALA A 242 -31.24 -13.42 4.15
C ALA A 242 -31.90 -12.79 2.91
N MET A 243 -31.18 -11.93 2.22
CA MET A 243 -31.58 -11.48 0.89
C MET A 243 -31.52 -12.69 -0.03
N THR A 244 -32.66 -13.21 -0.33
CA THR A 244 -32.87 -14.21 -1.40
C THR A 244 -32.56 -13.56 -2.75
N ASN A 245 -31.68 -14.19 -3.49
CA ASN A 245 -31.32 -14.12 -4.92
C ASN A 245 -31.88 -12.98 -5.77
#